data_eb5076317437dc4a04fc1b2707967640
#
_entry.id   eb5076317437dc4a04fc1b2707967640
#
_cell.length_a   1.000
_cell.length_b   1.000
_cell.length_c   1.000
_cell.angle_alpha   90.00
_cell.angle_beta   90.00
_cell.angle_gamma   90.00
#
_symmetry.space_group_name_H-M   'P 1'
#
loop_
_entity.id
_entity.type
_entity.pdbx_description
1 polymer ?
#
loop_
_entity_poly.entity_id
_entity_poly.type
_entity_poly.pdbx_seq_one_letter_code
_entity_poly.pdbx_strand_id
1 'polypeptide(L)'
;MIKIFNTLVLFLVSLNIYSIEVLEVEILDSYQLKKEFPGKLLPVEQSKLAFEIPGKIKFIYVDVGDRVEKGQILAKLDDREANARLNQAKASYELSVQVFDRFEDLRQQGHISIQDLDKARSDLTIAESQYELSLIHI
;
A
#
# COMPACT_ATOMS: atom_id res chain seq x y z
N MET A 1 24.53 -68.66 76.87
CA MET A 1 24.90 -68.13 75.54
C MET A 1 23.70 -67.78 74.71
N ILE A 2 22.66 -68.58 74.56
CA ILE A 2 21.49 -68.35 73.74
C ILE A 2 20.66 -67.12 74.14
N LYS A 3 20.52 -66.82 75.46
CA LYS A 3 19.75 -65.63 75.94
C LYS A 3 20.43 -64.30 75.60
N ILE A 4 21.75 -64.26 75.63
CA ILE A 4 22.54 -63.05 75.31
C ILE A 4 22.50 -62.77 73.79
N PHE A 5 22.49 -63.79 72.98
CA PHE A 5 22.39 -63.70 71.52
C PHE A 5 21.01 -63.13 71.12
N ASN A 6 19.96 -63.63 71.77
CA ASN A 6 18.60 -63.16 71.43
C ASN A 6 18.35 -61.69 71.86
N THR A 7 18.93 -61.21 72.97
CA THR A 7 18.86 -59.79 73.38
C THR A 7 19.67 -58.94 72.46
N LEU A 8 20.79 -59.37 71.92
CA LEU A 8 21.61 -58.65 70.98
C LEU A 8 20.90 -58.50 69.65
N VAL A 9 20.21 -59.53 69.18
CA VAL A 9 19.41 -59.50 67.91
C VAL A 9 18.20 -58.53 68.07
N LEU A 10 17.56 -58.56 69.23
CA LEU A 10 16.43 -57.61 69.50
C LEU A 10 16.88 -56.15 69.52
N PHE A 11 18.08 -55.89 70.01
CA PHE A 11 18.66 -54.53 70.06
C PHE A 11 19.10 -54.06 68.68
N LEU A 12 19.57 -54.96 67.80
CA LEU A 12 19.91 -54.58 66.41
C LEU A 12 18.70 -54.31 65.54
N VAL A 13 17.54 -54.88 65.82
CA VAL A 13 16.30 -54.63 65.08
C VAL A 13 15.68 -53.25 65.44
N SER A 14 15.96 -52.72 66.64
CA SER A 14 15.45 -51.42 67.09
C SER A 14 16.20 -50.22 66.51
N LEU A 15 17.29 -50.44 65.80
CA LEU A 15 18.07 -49.39 65.12
C LEU A 15 17.56 -49.02 63.75
N ASN A 16 16.28 -49.32 63.41
CA ASN A 16 15.66 -48.71 62.23
C ASN A 16 15.34 -47.23 62.53
N ILE A 17 16.34 -46.40 62.33
CA ILE A 17 16.17 -44.97 62.35
C ILE A 17 15.38 -44.61 61.08
N TYR A 18 14.11 -44.35 61.22
CA TYR A 18 13.32 -43.72 60.17
C TYR A 18 13.85 -42.32 59.95
N SER A 19 14.64 -42.17 58.91
CA SER A 19 15.02 -40.82 58.45
C SER A 19 13.76 -40.18 57.87
N ILE A 20 13.22 -39.19 58.59
CA ILE A 20 12.15 -38.34 58.04
C ILE A 20 12.87 -37.32 57.17
N GLU A 21 12.65 -37.42 55.91
CA GLU A 21 13.11 -36.41 54.95
C GLU A 21 12.27 -35.17 55.16
N VAL A 22 12.88 -34.16 55.80
CA VAL A 22 12.25 -32.86 56.01
C VAL A 22 12.55 -32.01 54.79
N LEU A 23 11.54 -31.63 54.04
CA LEU A 23 11.64 -30.67 52.98
C LEU A 23 11.60 -29.28 53.59
N GLU A 24 12.72 -28.59 53.51
CA GLU A 24 12.78 -27.15 53.90
C GLU A 24 12.09 -26.33 52.83
N VAL A 25 10.96 -25.76 53.16
CA VAL A 25 10.21 -24.85 52.26
C VAL A 25 10.79 -23.44 52.36
N GLU A 26 11.52 -23.05 51.36
CA GLU A 26 12.01 -21.70 51.21
C GLU A 26 10.88 -20.79 50.81
N ILE A 27 10.61 -19.74 51.61
CA ILE A 27 9.62 -18.75 51.28
C ILE A 27 10.27 -17.76 50.32
N LEU A 28 9.83 -17.76 49.06
CA LEU A 28 10.24 -16.77 48.09
C LEU A 28 9.41 -15.51 48.26
N ASP A 29 10.06 -14.37 48.50
CA ASP A 29 9.40 -13.05 48.61
C ASP A 29 8.74 -12.59 47.32
N SER A 30 9.20 -13.12 46.20
CA SER A 30 8.62 -12.84 44.89
C SER A 30 8.86 -13.97 43.88
N TYR A 31 7.94 -14.15 42.97
CA TYR A 31 8.12 -15.02 41.82
C TYR A 31 7.77 -14.28 40.54
N GLN A 32 8.50 -14.54 39.49
CA GLN A 32 8.22 -13.98 38.17
C GLN A 32 7.33 -14.92 37.38
N LEU A 33 6.13 -14.49 37.06
CA LEU A 33 5.23 -15.22 36.17
C LEU A 33 5.41 -14.70 34.74
N LYS A 34 6.15 -15.44 33.92
CA LYS A 34 6.27 -15.14 32.49
C LYS A 34 5.05 -15.68 31.76
N LYS A 35 4.18 -14.77 31.30
CA LYS A 35 3.05 -15.12 30.45
C LYS A 35 3.40 -14.80 28.99
N GLU A 36 3.23 -15.77 28.12
CA GLU A 36 3.35 -15.57 26.68
C GLU A 36 1.96 -15.39 26.09
N PHE A 37 1.79 -14.27 25.38
CA PHE A 37 0.55 -13.97 24.67
C PHE A 37 0.82 -14.10 23.17
N PRO A 38 0.09 -14.98 22.45
CA PRO A 38 0.16 -15.02 21.02
C PRO A 38 -0.41 -13.71 20.47
N GLY A 39 0.35 -13.07 19.58
CA GLY A 39 -0.05 -11.82 18.96
C GLY A 39 0.39 -11.77 17.50
N LYS A 40 -0.31 -10.97 16.68
CA LYS A 40 0.04 -10.67 15.30
C LYS A 40 0.43 -9.20 15.20
N LEU A 41 1.62 -8.93 14.67
CA LEU A 41 2.01 -7.56 14.32
C LEU A 41 1.27 -7.14 13.05
N LEU A 42 0.58 -6.03 13.15
CA LEU A 42 -0.07 -5.38 12.01
C LEU A 42 0.57 -4.00 11.81
N PRO A 43 0.67 -3.54 10.56
CA PRO A 43 1.12 -2.18 10.30
C PRO A 43 0.14 -1.17 10.89
N VAL A 44 0.66 -0.06 11.41
CA VAL A 44 -0.16 1.06 11.94
C VAL A 44 -0.91 1.74 10.80
N GLU A 45 -0.24 1.84 9.64
CA GLU A 45 -0.81 2.43 8.43
C GLU A 45 -0.63 1.45 7.26
N GLN A 46 -1.65 1.31 6.46
CA GLN A 46 -1.63 0.52 5.23
C GLN A 46 -2.40 1.26 4.16
N SER A 47 -1.75 1.52 3.03
CA SER A 47 -2.36 2.16 1.88
C SER A 47 -2.47 1.19 0.72
N LYS A 48 -3.63 1.18 0.07
CA LYS A 48 -3.84 0.49 -1.20
C LYS A 48 -3.71 1.51 -2.32
N LEU A 49 -2.66 1.39 -3.10
CA LEU A 49 -2.42 2.29 -4.23
C LEU A 49 -3.03 1.70 -5.50
N ALA A 50 -3.67 2.56 -6.29
CA ALA A 50 -4.19 2.22 -7.61
C ALA A 50 -3.91 3.38 -8.56
N PHE A 51 -3.82 3.06 -9.85
CA PHE A 51 -3.79 4.12 -10.86
C PHE A 51 -5.18 4.73 -11.00
N GLU A 52 -5.23 6.03 -11.23
CA GLU A 52 -6.47 6.78 -11.43
C GLU A 52 -7.14 6.47 -12.77
N ILE A 53 -6.31 6.09 -13.77
CA ILE A 53 -6.77 5.70 -15.10
C ILE A 53 -6.44 4.22 -15.38
N PRO A 54 -7.27 3.51 -16.15
CA PRO A 54 -6.95 2.17 -16.60
C PRO A 54 -5.82 2.19 -17.63
N GLY A 55 -4.92 1.21 -17.56
CA GLY A 55 -3.83 1.13 -18.51
C GLY A 55 -2.96 -0.10 -18.32
N LYS A 56 -2.05 -0.33 -19.26
CA LYS A 56 -1.06 -1.39 -19.18
C LYS A 56 0.15 -0.89 -18.40
N ILE A 57 0.57 -1.65 -17.37
CA ILE A 57 1.80 -1.34 -16.64
C ILE A 57 3.00 -1.58 -17.56
N LYS A 58 3.85 -0.58 -17.70
CA LYS A 58 5.08 -0.63 -18.49
C LYS A 58 6.28 -0.98 -17.65
N PHE A 59 6.38 -0.38 -16.46
CA PHE A 59 7.48 -0.61 -15.53
C PHE A 59 6.95 -0.71 -14.09
N ILE A 60 7.57 -1.59 -13.32
CA ILE A 60 7.48 -1.66 -11.86
C ILE A 60 8.90 -1.47 -11.35
N TYR A 61 9.12 -0.53 -10.45
CA TYR A 61 10.43 -0.12 -9.97
C TYR A 61 10.76 -0.64 -8.56
N VAL A 62 9.84 -1.36 -7.94
CA VAL A 62 9.96 -1.84 -6.56
C VAL A 62 9.44 -3.27 -6.44
N ASP A 63 10.02 -4.02 -5.52
CA ASP A 63 9.61 -5.38 -5.20
C ASP A 63 9.05 -5.48 -3.77
N VAL A 64 8.45 -6.64 -3.46
CA VAL A 64 7.93 -6.92 -2.13
C VAL A 64 9.06 -6.96 -1.10
N GLY A 65 8.97 -6.11 -0.11
CA GLY A 65 9.98 -5.96 0.95
C GLY A 65 10.87 -4.73 0.79
N ASP A 66 10.78 -4.02 -0.34
CA ASP A 66 11.55 -2.80 -0.55
C ASP A 66 11.06 -1.66 0.37
N ARG A 67 12.01 -0.83 0.78
CA ARG A 67 11.72 0.40 1.47
C ARG A 67 11.50 1.51 0.46
N VAL A 68 10.37 2.20 0.57
CA VAL A 68 9.98 3.29 -0.34
C VAL A 68 9.88 4.61 0.42
N GLU A 69 10.11 5.70 -0.29
CA GLU A 69 10.05 7.05 0.23
C GLU A 69 8.81 7.79 -0.28
N LYS A 70 8.42 8.84 0.42
CA LYS A 70 7.31 9.70 -0.02
C LYS A 70 7.64 10.38 -1.36
N GLY A 71 6.76 10.18 -2.36
CA GLY A 71 6.96 10.72 -3.71
C GLY A 71 7.78 9.83 -4.64
N GLN A 72 8.25 8.67 -4.18
CA GLN A 72 8.95 7.71 -5.03
C GLN A 72 7.99 7.09 -6.05
N ILE A 73 8.45 7.00 -7.32
CA ILE A 73 7.71 6.33 -8.38
C ILE A 73 7.82 4.83 -8.18
N LEU A 74 6.70 4.16 -7.98
CA LEU A 74 6.64 2.71 -7.76
C LEU A 74 6.37 1.93 -9.04
N ALA A 75 5.51 2.47 -9.91
CA ALA A 75 5.18 1.87 -11.19
C ALA A 75 4.82 2.95 -12.21
N LYS A 76 4.93 2.61 -13.49
CA LYS A 76 4.57 3.49 -14.61
C LYS A 76 3.69 2.75 -15.61
N LEU A 77 2.63 3.41 -16.07
CA LEU A 77 1.80 2.92 -17.17
C LEU A 77 2.46 3.15 -18.53
N ASP A 78 2.00 2.43 -19.54
CA ASP A 78 2.34 2.68 -20.94
C ASP A 78 1.56 3.92 -21.43
N ASP A 79 2.28 5.00 -21.61
CA ASP A 79 1.75 6.31 -21.96
C ASP A 79 1.62 6.57 -23.47
N ARG A 80 1.97 5.58 -24.32
CA ARG A 80 1.98 5.75 -25.78
C ARG A 80 0.60 6.08 -26.35
N GLU A 81 -0.44 5.40 -25.88
CA GLU A 81 -1.81 5.65 -26.33
C GLU A 81 -2.32 6.99 -25.83
N ALA A 82 -2.04 7.35 -24.59
CA ALA A 82 -2.41 8.64 -24.01
C ALA A 82 -1.74 9.79 -24.78
N ASN A 83 -0.43 9.67 -25.04
CA ASN A 83 0.30 10.66 -25.86
C ASN A 83 -0.23 10.77 -27.30
N ALA A 84 -0.63 9.65 -27.93
CA ALA A 84 -1.22 9.68 -29.26
C ALA A 84 -2.57 10.42 -29.26
N ARG A 85 -3.41 10.17 -28.26
CA ARG A 85 -4.69 10.88 -28.09
C ARG A 85 -4.48 12.38 -27.81
N LEU A 86 -3.51 12.74 -26.97
CA LEU A 86 -3.15 14.14 -26.75
C LEU A 86 -2.73 14.84 -28.04
N ASN A 87 -1.85 14.21 -28.82
CA ASN A 87 -1.39 14.79 -30.07
C ASN A 87 -2.53 14.97 -31.08
N GLN A 88 -3.46 14.01 -31.14
CA GLN A 88 -4.67 14.12 -31.96
C GLN A 88 -5.57 15.27 -31.52
N ALA A 89 -5.85 15.38 -30.20
CA ALA A 89 -6.69 16.44 -29.68
C ALA A 89 -6.04 17.82 -29.87
N LYS A 90 -4.72 17.91 -29.68
CA LYS A 90 -3.94 19.13 -29.95
C LYS A 90 -4.04 19.57 -31.41
N ALA A 91 -3.83 18.66 -32.35
CA ALA A 91 -3.93 18.97 -33.78
C ALA A 91 -5.35 19.41 -34.18
N SER A 92 -6.39 18.80 -33.59
CA SER A 92 -7.78 19.21 -33.80
C SER A 92 -8.04 20.62 -33.25
N TYR A 93 -7.54 20.92 -32.05
CA TYR A 93 -7.65 22.25 -31.47
C TYR A 93 -6.94 23.31 -32.32
N GLU A 94 -5.69 23.08 -32.71
CA GLU A 94 -4.91 24.01 -33.55
C GLU A 94 -5.60 24.26 -34.92
N LEU A 95 -6.20 23.24 -35.51
CA LEU A 95 -6.98 23.38 -36.73
C LEU A 95 -8.23 24.27 -36.50
N SER A 96 -8.94 24.04 -35.39
CA SER A 96 -10.14 24.79 -35.06
C SER A 96 -9.84 26.28 -34.80
N VAL A 97 -8.69 26.57 -34.16
CA VAL A 97 -8.19 27.95 -34.01
C VAL A 97 -8.00 28.61 -35.37
N GLN A 98 -7.27 27.95 -36.26
CA GLN A 98 -7.00 28.49 -37.61
C GLN A 98 -8.29 28.74 -38.43
N VAL A 99 -9.27 27.83 -38.30
CA VAL A 99 -10.56 27.95 -38.98
C VAL A 99 -11.35 29.14 -38.40
N PHE A 100 -11.38 29.25 -37.08
CA PHE A 100 -12.07 30.35 -36.41
C PHE A 100 -11.46 31.73 -36.80
N ASP A 101 -10.14 31.86 -36.71
CA ASP A 101 -9.43 33.09 -37.08
C ASP A 101 -9.72 33.48 -38.52
N ARG A 102 -9.67 32.52 -39.46
CA ARG A 102 -10.01 32.76 -40.88
C ARG A 102 -11.46 33.23 -41.05
N PHE A 103 -12.39 32.60 -40.30
CA PHE A 103 -13.81 32.97 -40.40
C PHE A 103 -14.05 34.33 -39.75
N GLU A 104 -13.34 34.68 -38.72
CA GLU A 104 -13.39 36.02 -38.13
C GLU A 104 -12.94 37.09 -39.12
N ASP A 105 -11.83 36.88 -39.83
CA ASP A 105 -11.34 37.77 -40.89
C ASP A 105 -12.34 37.90 -42.05
N LEU A 106 -12.89 36.78 -42.53
CA LEU A 106 -13.88 36.78 -43.61
C LEU A 106 -15.19 37.47 -43.20
N ARG A 107 -15.55 37.38 -41.91
CA ARG A 107 -16.73 38.08 -41.37
C ARG A 107 -16.53 39.60 -41.35
N GLN A 108 -15.37 40.05 -40.97
CA GLN A 108 -15.03 41.48 -41.00
C GLN A 108 -15.11 42.05 -42.42
N GLN A 109 -14.78 41.23 -43.42
CA GLN A 109 -14.87 41.56 -44.84
C GLN A 109 -16.29 41.43 -45.42
N GLY A 110 -17.26 40.89 -44.63
CA GLY A 110 -18.64 40.71 -45.08
C GLY A 110 -18.87 39.43 -45.95
N HIS A 111 -17.91 38.52 -46.01
CA HIS A 111 -17.95 37.37 -46.90
C HIS A 111 -18.61 36.11 -46.34
N ILE A 112 -18.91 36.07 -45.05
CA ILE A 112 -19.57 34.93 -44.41
C ILE A 112 -20.75 35.35 -43.54
N SER A 113 -21.64 34.40 -43.25
CA SER A 113 -22.77 34.62 -42.35
C SER A 113 -22.36 34.61 -40.87
N ILE A 114 -23.20 35.22 -40.02
CA ILE A 114 -22.98 35.14 -38.58
C ILE A 114 -23.08 33.70 -38.05
N GLN A 115 -23.93 32.88 -38.69
CA GLN A 115 -24.10 31.48 -38.32
C GLN A 115 -22.84 30.64 -38.59
N ASP A 116 -22.10 30.95 -39.66
CA ASP A 116 -20.84 30.24 -39.98
C ASP A 116 -19.77 30.59 -38.94
N LEU A 117 -19.68 31.84 -38.52
CA LEU A 117 -18.76 32.26 -37.46
C LEU A 117 -19.13 31.63 -36.10
N ASP A 118 -20.42 31.63 -35.76
CA ASP A 118 -20.88 31.02 -34.50
C ASP A 118 -20.61 29.50 -34.47
N LYS A 119 -20.77 28.81 -35.62
CA LYS A 119 -20.40 27.42 -35.75
C LYS A 119 -18.89 27.20 -35.53
N ALA A 120 -18.05 28.00 -36.21
CA ALA A 120 -16.59 27.91 -36.06
C ALA A 120 -16.15 28.11 -34.59
N ARG A 121 -16.81 29.07 -33.88
CA ARG A 121 -16.58 29.32 -32.46
C ARG A 121 -16.97 28.12 -31.60
N SER A 122 -18.13 27.51 -31.88
CA SER A 122 -18.56 26.30 -31.16
C SER A 122 -17.62 25.11 -31.38
N ASP A 123 -17.19 24.92 -32.64
CA ASP A 123 -16.25 23.85 -32.99
C ASP A 123 -14.90 24.08 -32.28
N LEU A 124 -14.41 25.31 -32.16
CA LEU A 124 -13.21 25.66 -31.41
C LEU A 124 -13.37 25.30 -29.92
N THR A 125 -14.47 25.73 -29.28
CA THR A 125 -14.72 25.44 -27.86
C THR A 125 -14.76 23.93 -27.59
N ILE A 126 -15.38 23.15 -28.49
CA ILE A 126 -15.41 21.68 -28.35
C ILE A 126 -14.00 21.09 -28.45
N ALA A 127 -13.21 21.53 -29.44
CA ALA A 127 -11.85 21.04 -29.64
C ALA A 127 -10.92 21.42 -28.46
N GLU A 128 -11.06 22.63 -27.92
CA GLU A 128 -10.35 23.10 -26.73
C GLU A 128 -10.64 22.22 -25.51
N SER A 129 -11.92 21.96 -25.24
CA SER A 129 -12.34 21.09 -24.14
C SER A 129 -11.80 19.66 -24.26
N GLN A 130 -11.76 19.12 -25.49
CA GLN A 130 -11.18 17.79 -25.75
C GLN A 130 -9.66 17.77 -25.53
N TYR A 131 -8.98 18.83 -25.91
CA TYR A 131 -7.53 18.96 -25.66
C TYR A 131 -7.24 19.06 -24.16
N GLU A 132 -7.98 19.89 -23.41
CA GLU A 132 -7.84 19.99 -21.96
C GLU A 132 -8.08 18.66 -21.24
N LEU A 133 -9.15 17.94 -21.61
CA LEU A 133 -9.42 16.61 -21.06
C LEU A 133 -8.29 15.63 -21.32
N SER A 134 -7.65 15.72 -22.51
CA SER A 134 -6.51 14.85 -22.83
C SER A 134 -5.26 15.17 -22.02
N LEU A 135 -5.08 16.39 -21.55
CA LEU A 135 -3.97 16.80 -20.66
C LEU A 135 -4.12 16.21 -19.25
N ILE A 136 -5.34 16.07 -18.75
CA ILE A 136 -5.60 15.57 -17.39
C ILE A 136 -5.20 14.06 -17.28
N HIS A 137 -5.26 13.33 -18.39
CA HIS A 137 -5.06 11.87 -18.42
C HIS A 137 -3.62 11.46 -18.77
N ILE A 138 -2.66 12.35 -18.78
CA ILE A 138 -1.25 12.07 -19.01
C ILE A 138 -0.43 12.30 -17.74
#